data_084d1bf9e2c5f1fc924c59990c9fdbf7
#
_entry.id   084d1bf9e2c5f1fc924c59990c9fdbf7
#
_cell.length_a   1.000
_cell.length_b   1.000
_cell.length_c   1.000
_cell.angle_alpha   90.00
_cell.angle_beta   90.00
_cell.angle_gamma   90.00
#
_symmetry.space_group_name_H-M   'P 1'
#
loop_
_entity.id
_entity.type
_entity.pdbx_description
1 polymer ?
#
loop_
_entity_poly.entity_id
_entity_poly.type
_entity_poly.pdbx_seq_one_letter_code
_entity_poly.pdbx_strand_id
1 'polypeptide(L)'
;MGKFARMHIFSRARVVLMTAAVALTTVVAGCETPPAPPPVVAAPPAPPPITLSNALVERASAYRGYMARAGAIDPKFQNGDQIQSSLKVGVAYEPKQLLSGVTAYAAVIALQDPAFVGAVRSFAADPTQRQQVIAQLVADPAYAVGFKGSDTAAGLVIDTLGAEGLKVYTAGKAVKQAAYDVQHSSWSKASVQDRDGRLAYAKTMSAIPALGDTSDVAALQQASVGAQPLSLTPRSASGPYSPVVIRGLAVAALAALGAAGDENLPTIEAVMAEPNSAMCLNMGKLNLYQCLAVSKPHYEDVFCLGQHVLMDTGQCVIKASGSPMPVEPPPPPRALPEKTSISQGGGAGRNSRNAKAATKKPVTKK
;
A
#
# COMPACT_ATOMS: atom_id res chain seq x y z
N MET A 1 15.07 45.34 49.35
CA MET A 1 14.81 46.76 49.16
C MET A 1 13.54 46.85 48.33
N GLY A 2 12.44 47.15 48.85
CA GLY A 2 11.90 48.34 49.46
C GLY A 2 10.99 48.94 48.39
N LYS A 3 9.84 49.37 48.55
CA LYS A 3 8.92 49.80 49.60
C LYS A 3 7.65 50.24 48.86
N PHE A 4 6.45 49.93 49.35
CA PHE A 4 5.48 50.84 49.97
C PHE A 4 4.90 51.89 48.99
N ALA A 5 3.62 52.31 49.02
CA ALA A 5 2.65 52.53 50.08
C ALA A 5 1.29 52.80 49.38
N ARG A 6 0.15 52.32 49.93
CA ARG A 6 -0.75 53.06 50.83
C ARG A 6 -1.29 54.37 50.24
N MET A 7 -2.55 54.60 50.22
CA MET A 7 -3.61 54.71 51.18
C MET A 7 -4.40 56.03 50.87
N HIS A 8 -5.61 56.22 50.98
CA HIS A 8 -6.56 56.78 51.99
C HIS A 8 -7.85 57.21 51.24
N ILE A 9 -9.04 56.80 51.61
CA ILE A 9 -9.87 57.08 52.78
C ILE A 9 -10.64 58.39 52.71
N PHE A 10 -11.90 58.33 53.19
CA PHE A 10 -12.85 59.29 53.66
C PHE A 10 -13.76 60.00 52.66
N SER A 11 -14.97 60.11 52.80
CA SER A 11 -15.95 60.08 53.89
C SER A 11 -17.02 61.13 53.56
N ARG A 12 -18.22 60.88 53.78
CA ARG A 12 -19.18 61.59 54.68
C ARG A 12 -20.60 61.50 54.18
N ALA A 13 -21.37 61.06 55.10
CA ALA A 13 -22.82 61.09 55.19
C ALA A 13 -23.42 62.46 55.10
N ARG A 14 -24.64 62.59 54.54
CA ARG A 14 -25.64 63.54 55.01
C ARG A 14 -27.00 62.86 55.04
N VAL A 15 -27.49 62.72 56.25
CA VAL A 15 -28.87 62.45 56.62
C VAL A 15 -29.71 63.69 56.34
N VAL A 16 -30.84 63.57 55.63
CA VAL A 16 -31.97 64.47 55.76
C VAL A 16 -33.26 63.67 55.86
N LEU A 17 -33.86 63.78 57.00
CA LEU A 17 -35.19 63.30 57.38
C LEU A 17 -36.23 64.28 56.82
N MET A 18 -37.29 63.83 56.11
CA MET A 18 -38.59 64.48 56.14
C MET A 18 -39.72 63.51 55.79
N THR A 19 -40.49 63.19 56.74
CA THR A 19 -41.96 63.11 56.96
C THR A 19 -42.86 62.63 55.80
N ALA A 20 -43.47 61.50 56.08
CA ALA A 20 -44.84 60.99 55.96
C ALA A 20 -45.84 61.74 54.98
N ALA A 21 -46.33 60.87 54.04
CA ALA A 21 -47.70 60.87 53.57
C ALA A 21 -48.15 59.47 53.23
N VAL A 22 -49.08 58.93 53.97
CA VAL A 22 -49.74 57.63 53.73
C VAL A 22 -50.75 57.85 52.60
N ALA A 23 -50.48 57.21 51.44
CA ALA A 23 -51.49 56.99 50.41
C ALA A 23 -51.61 55.49 50.22
N LEU A 24 -52.72 54.95 50.65
CA LEU A 24 -53.11 53.52 50.53
C LEU A 24 -53.52 53.31 49.05
N THR A 25 -52.63 52.89 48.23
CA THR A 25 -52.92 52.34 46.88
C THR A 25 -52.86 50.84 46.93
N THR A 26 -54.01 50.22 46.79
CA THR A 26 -54.16 48.77 46.61
C THR A 26 -53.49 48.39 45.28
N VAL A 27 -52.26 47.81 45.37
CA VAL A 27 -51.62 47.24 44.24
C VAL A 27 -52.23 45.80 44.05
N VAL A 28 -53.08 45.73 43.00
CA VAL A 28 -53.45 44.40 42.45
C VAL A 28 -52.16 43.81 41.89
N ALA A 29 -51.55 42.90 42.65
CA ALA A 29 -50.42 42.09 42.14
C ALA A 29 -50.97 41.11 41.05
N GLY A 30 -50.94 41.55 39.80
CA GLY A 30 -51.03 40.63 38.65
C GLY A 30 -49.80 39.76 38.68
N CYS A 31 -50.02 38.46 38.88
CA CYS A 31 -48.97 37.46 38.63
C CYS A 31 -48.68 37.45 37.12
N GLU A 32 -47.74 38.30 36.66
CA GLU A 32 -47.14 38.12 35.36
C GLU A 32 -46.27 36.87 35.42
N THR A 33 -46.73 35.82 34.76
CA THR A 33 -45.91 34.61 34.51
C THR A 33 -44.70 35.07 33.70
N PRO A 34 -43.45 34.83 34.17
CA PRO A 34 -42.26 35.21 33.37
C PRO A 34 -42.36 34.54 32.01
N PRO A 35 -41.99 35.26 30.91
CA PRO A 35 -42.02 34.71 29.57
C PRO A 35 -41.20 33.42 29.56
N ALA A 36 -41.78 32.33 28.97
CA ALA A 36 -41.10 31.05 28.82
C ALA A 36 -39.73 31.30 28.18
N PRO A 37 -38.65 30.70 28.70
CA PRO A 37 -37.35 30.84 28.09
C PRO A 37 -37.45 30.40 26.62
N PRO A 38 -36.78 31.09 25.68
CA PRO A 38 -36.79 30.70 24.27
C PRO A 38 -36.38 29.24 24.14
N PRO A 39 -37.02 28.49 23.21
CA PRO A 39 -36.69 27.09 23.05
C PRO A 39 -35.19 26.94 22.79
N VAL A 40 -34.50 26.18 23.64
CA VAL A 40 -33.08 25.85 23.44
C VAL A 40 -33.01 25.02 22.15
N VAL A 41 -32.58 25.66 21.06
CA VAL A 41 -32.28 24.94 19.83
C VAL A 41 -31.12 24.00 20.16
N ALA A 42 -31.40 22.72 20.20
CA ALA A 42 -30.36 21.69 20.42
C ALA A 42 -29.24 21.89 19.39
N ALA A 43 -28.03 22.02 19.83
CA ALA A 43 -26.87 22.07 18.92
C ALA A 43 -26.89 20.84 17.99
N PRO A 44 -26.56 21.01 16.70
CA PRO A 44 -26.46 19.87 15.79
C PRO A 44 -25.54 18.80 16.40
N PRO A 45 -25.85 17.52 16.23
CA PRO A 45 -25.02 16.45 16.73
C PRO A 45 -23.62 16.55 16.12
N ALA A 46 -22.59 16.34 16.94
CA ALA A 46 -21.21 16.37 16.48
C ALA A 46 -21.00 15.29 15.39
N PRO A 47 -20.25 15.56 14.32
CA PRO A 47 -19.96 14.57 13.30
C PRO A 47 -19.17 13.40 13.92
N PRO A 48 -19.40 12.14 13.47
CA PRO A 48 -18.71 10.98 14.00
C PRO A 48 -17.20 11.13 13.85
N PRO A 49 -16.38 10.49 14.72
CA PRO A 49 -14.93 10.51 14.58
C PRO A 49 -14.49 9.79 13.29
N ILE A 50 -13.29 10.11 12.80
CA ILE A 50 -12.64 9.33 11.73
C ILE A 50 -12.33 7.97 12.33
N THR A 51 -12.76 6.91 11.67
CA THR A 51 -12.62 5.54 12.18
C THR A 51 -12.19 4.61 11.06
N LEU A 52 -11.04 3.94 11.23
CA LEU A 52 -10.57 2.89 10.34
C LEU A 52 -10.41 1.59 11.14
N SER A 53 -10.90 0.48 10.59
CA SER A 53 -10.86 -0.84 11.22
C SER A 53 -9.43 -1.24 11.61
N ASN A 54 -9.27 -1.79 12.82
CA ASN A 54 -7.99 -2.32 13.29
C ASN A 54 -7.47 -3.42 12.36
N ALA A 55 -8.36 -4.28 11.84
CA ALA A 55 -7.98 -5.32 10.90
C ALA A 55 -7.40 -4.76 9.59
N LEU A 56 -7.87 -3.61 9.12
CA LEU A 56 -7.30 -2.94 7.94
C LEU A 56 -5.95 -2.33 8.23
N VAL A 57 -5.78 -1.72 9.40
CA VAL A 57 -4.50 -1.15 9.84
C VAL A 57 -3.44 -2.24 9.98
N GLU A 58 -3.79 -3.41 10.54
CA GLU A 58 -2.90 -4.57 10.60
C GLU A 58 -2.49 -5.07 9.21
N ARG A 59 -3.43 -5.14 8.26
CA ARG A 59 -3.13 -5.53 6.86
C ARG A 59 -2.21 -4.51 6.19
N ALA A 60 -2.41 -3.22 6.42
CA ALA A 60 -1.53 -2.15 5.93
C ALA A 60 -0.11 -2.30 6.49
N SER A 61 0.03 -2.58 7.78
CA SER A 61 1.33 -2.83 8.43
C SER A 61 2.00 -4.10 7.90
N ALA A 62 1.25 -5.20 7.74
CA ALA A 62 1.76 -6.44 7.16
C ALA A 62 2.31 -6.22 5.73
N TYR A 63 1.59 -5.45 4.90
CA TYR A 63 2.04 -5.04 3.57
C TYR A 63 3.35 -4.25 3.64
N ARG A 64 3.40 -3.18 4.43
CA ARG A 64 4.60 -2.35 4.59
C ARG A 64 5.80 -3.15 5.07
N GLY A 65 5.59 -3.99 6.07
CA GLY A 65 6.62 -4.88 6.61
C GLY A 65 7.16 -5.85 5.55
N TYR A 66 6.29 -6.43 4.71
CA TYR A 66 6.71 -7.26 3.60
C TYR A 66 7.53 -6.47 2.56
N MET A 67 7.02 -5.33 2.10
CA MET A 67 7.71 -4.51 1.09
C MET A 67 9.08 -4.03 1.58
N ALA A 68 9.19 -3.67 2.86
CA ALA A 68 10.45 -3.26 3.48
C ALA A 68 11.47 -4.41 3.47
N ARG A 69 11.07 -5.62 3.92
CA ARG A 69 11.96 -6.80 3.95
C ARG A 69 12.34 -7.27 2.55
N ALA A 70 11.39 -7.33 1.63
CA ALA A 70 11.64 -7.72 0.23
C ALA A 70 12.59 -6.74 -0.47
N GLY A 71 12.37 -5.44 -0.30
CA GLY A 71 13.21 -4.40 -0.88
C GLY A 71 14.60 -4.24 -0.22
N ALA A 72 14.85 -4.94 0.88
CA ALA A 72 16.14 -4.97 1.59
C ALA A 72 16.97 -6.23 1.30
N ILE A 73 16.50 -7.14 0.44
CA ILE A 73 17.26 -8.34 0.07
C ILE A 73 18.55 -7.93 -0.66
N ASP A 74 19.71 -8.31 -0.06
CA ASP A 74 21.01 -8.03 -0.64
C ASP A 74 21.31 -9.00 -1.80
N PRO A 75 21.68 -8.51 -2.99
CA PRO A 75 22.04 -9.34 -4.14
C PRO A 75 23.43 -10.04 -4.02
N LYS A 76 24.20 -9.76 -2.97
CA LYS A 76 25.57 -10.28 -2.78
C LYS A 76 25.55 -11.67 -2.14
N PHE A 77 25.23 -12.70 -2.91
CA PHE A 77 25.21 -14.08 -2.43
C PHE A 77 26.62 -14.72 -2.46
N GLN A 78 26.96 -15.42 -1.39
CA GLN A 78 28.24 -16.14 -1.24
C GLN A 78 28.07 -17.65 -1.09
N ASN A 79 26.86 -18.11 -0.80
CA ASN A 79 26.53 -19.55 -0.63
C ASN A 79 25.02 -19.80 -0.79
N GLY A 80 24.64 -21.09 -0.83
CA GLY A 80 23.25 -21.51 -0.99
C GLY A 80 22.36 -21.14 0.19
N ASP A 81 22.87 -21.08 1.41
CA ASP A 81 22.08 -20.78 2.60
C ASP A 81 21.55 -19.35 2.61
N GLN A 82 22.36 -18.41 2.12
CA GLN A 82 21.92 -17.02 1.96
C GLN A 82 20.77 -16.90 0.94
N ILE A 83 20.81 -17.69 -0.13
CA ILE A 83 19.72 -17.72 -1.12
C ILE A 83 18.45 -18.29 -0.47
N GLN A 84 18.56 -19.42 0.24
CA GLN A 84 17.43 -20.02 0.93
C GLN A 84 16.82 -19.08 1.97
N SER A 85 17.64 -18.36 2.72
CA SER A 85 17.20 -17.36 3.69
C SER A 85 16.45 -16.22 3.01
N SER A 86 16.96 -15.71 1.89
CA SER A 86 16.32 -14.64 1.11
C SER A 86 15.02 -15.12 0.44
N LEU A 87 14.98 -16.36 -0.03
CA LEU A 87 13.76 -17.00 -0.54
C LEU A 87 12.68 -17.05 0.57
N LYS A 88 13.05 -17.48 1.78
CA LYS A 88 12.12 -17.52 2.93
C LYS A 88 11.51 -16.15 3.21
N VAL A 89 12.30 -15.07 3.14
CA VAL A 89 11.80 -13.70 3.29
C VAL A 89 10.85 -13.34 2.14
N GLY A 90 11.25 -13.61 0.93
CA GLY A 90 10.53 -13.18 -0.27
C GLY A 90 9.21 -13.91 -0.50
N VAL A 91 9.10 -15.20 -0.10
CA VAL A 91 7.84 -15.95 -0.28
C VAL A 91 6.79 -15.68 0.81
N ALA A 92 7.17 -15.02 1.90
CA ALA A 92 6.34 -14.86 3.10
C ALA A 92 5.26 -13.79 2.93
N TYR A 93 4.37 -13.98 1.97
CA TYR A 93 3.12 -13.23 1.83
C TYR A 93 2.02 -14.06 1.17
N GLU A 94 0.80 -13.86 1.59
CA GLU A 94 -0.40 -14.38 0.95
C GLU A 94 -0.93 -13.30 -0.04
N PRO A 95 -1.20 -13.62 -1.34
CA PRO A 95 -1.52 -12.63 -2.35
C PRO A 95 -2.76 -11.78 -2.08
N LYS A 96 -3.83 -12.38 -1.53
CA LYS A 96 -5.06 -11.62 -1.22
C LYS A 96 -4.85 -10.67 -0.05
N GLN A 97 -4.12 -11.12 0.99
CA GLN A 97 -3.77 -10.28 2.11
C GLN A 97 -2.87 -9.13 1.67
N LEU A 98 -1.86 -9.40 0.82
CA LEU A 98 -0.97 -8.35 0.33
C LEU A 98 -1.75 -7.27 -0.43
N LEU A 99 -2.67 -7.67 -1.31
CA LEU A 99 -3.52 -6.74 -2.04
C LEU A 99 -4.44 -5.94 -1.09
N SER A 100 -5.07 -6.62 -0.13
CA SER A 100 -5.89 -5.95 0.89
C SER A 100 -5.04 -4.95 1.68
N GLY A 101 -3.80 -5.30 2.02
CA GLY A 101 -2.85 -4.41 2.69
C GLY A 101 -2.46 -3.19 1.86
N VAL A 102 -2.21 -3.37 0.55
CA VAL A 102 -1.96 -2.24 -0.38
C VAL A 102 -3.14 -1.26 -0.36
N THR A 103 -4.37 -1.76 -0.47
CA THR A 103 -5.57 -0.91 -0.51
C THR A 103 -5.85 -0.25 0.85
N ALA A 104 -5.64 -0.98 1.95
CA ALA A 104 -5.76 -0.43 3.30
C ALA A 104 -4.73 0.67 3.56
N TYR A 105 -3.48 0.46 3.13
CA TYR A 105 -2.44 1.48 3.24
C TYR A 105 -2.73 2.70 2.34
N ALA A 106 -3.26 2.49 1.13
CA ALA A 106 -3.75 3.57 0.28
C ALA A 106 -4.81 4.44 1.00
N ALA A 107 -5.70 3.83 1.77
CA ALA A 107 -6.69 4.56 2.56
C ALA A 107 -6.03 5.39 3.69
N VAL A 108 -5.06 4.82 4.42
CA VAL A 108 -4.31 5.56 5.44
C VAL A 108 -3.57 6.74 4.83
N ILE A 109 -2.95 6.57 3.65
CA ILE A 109 -2.27 7.65 2.92
C ILE A 109 -3.27 8.72 2.48
N ALA A 110 -4.41 8.35 1.91
CA ALA A 110 -5.43 9.30 1.46
C ALA A 110 -6.01 10.14 2.61
N LEU A 111 -6.11 9.57 3.82
CA LEU A 111 -6.50 10.29 5.04
C LEU A 111 -5.48 11.36 5.48
N GLN A 112 -4.28 11.39 4.90
CA GLN A 112 -3.29 12.45 5.16
C GLN A 112 -3.58 13.74 4.39
N ASP A 113 -4.50 13.72 3.40
CA ASP A 113 -4.88 14.93 2.66
C ASP A 113 -5.99 15.70 3.36
N PRO A 114 -5.71 16.89 3.93
CA PRO A 114 -6.71 17.64 4.71
C PRO A 114 -7.81 18.21 3.82
N ALA A 115 -7.55 18.49 2.53
CA ALA A 115 -8.55 19.02 1.61
C ALA A 115 -9.57 17.94 1.25
N PHE A 116 -9.11 16.72 0.97
CA PHE A 116 -9.96 15.57 0.72
C PHE A 116 -10.80 15.20 1.95
N VAL A 117 -10.15 15.04 3.11
CA VAL A 117 -10.83 14.71 4.36
C VAL A 117 -11.85 15.78 4.73
N GLY A 118 -11.50 17.06 4.62
CA GLY A 118 -12.41 18.18 4.90
C GLY A 118 -13.63 18.20 3.99
N ALA A 119 -13.44 17.95 2.68
CA ALA A 119 -14.52 17.86 1.71
C ALA A 119 -15.50 16.71 2.01
N VAL A 120 -14.99 15.53 2.36
CA VAL A 120 -15.82 14.38 2.75
C VAL A 120 -16.55 14.65 4.06
N ARG A 121 -15.87 15.21 5.05
CA ARG A 121 -16.45 15.50 6.37
C ARG A 121 -17.52 16.59 6.35
N SER A 122 -17.62 17.41 5.29
CA SER A 122 -18.73 18.35 5.14
C SER A 122 -20.10 17.66 5.09
N PHE A 123 -20.15 16.38 4.71
CA PHE A 123 -21.38 15.56 4.71
C PHE A 123 -21.60 14.80 6.04
N ALA A 124 -20.66 14.84 6.97
CA ALA A 124 -20.73 14.03 8.18
C ALA A 124 -21.69 14.56 9.25
N ALA A 125 -21.98 15.88 9.24
CA ALA A 125 -22.82 16.55 10.24
C ALA A 125 -24.31 16.23 10.06
N ASP A 126 -24.80 16.06 8.84
CA ASP A 126 -26.17 15.68 8.53
C ASP A 126 -26.26 14.15 8.41
N PRO A 127 -27.01 13.44 9.30
CA PRO A 127 -27.14 11.99 9.24
C PRO A 127 -27.72 11.45 7.93
N THR A 128 -28.63 12.18 7.29
CA THR A 128 -29.26 11.78 6.04
C THR A 128 -28.29 11.87 4.86
N GLN A 129 -27.61 13.01 4.73
CA GLN A 129 -26.57 13.19 3.69
C GLN A 129 -25.43 12.21 3.88
N ARG A 130 -24.98 12.01 5.12
CA ARG A 130 -23.94 11.04 5.46
C ARG A 130 -24.30 9.64 4.98
N GLN A 131 -25.52 9.15 5.28
CA GLN A 131 -25.95 7.82 4.84
C GLN A 131 -26.07 7.71 3.31
N GLN A 132 -26.51 8.75 2.64
CA GLN A 132 -26.54 8.78 1.18
C GLN A 132 -25.17 8.68 0.56
N VAL A 133 -24.17 9.43 1.06
CA VAL A 133 -22.80 9.41 0.58
C VAL A 133 -22.16 8.04 0.86
N ILE A 134 -22.37 7.46 2.05
CA ILE A 134 -21.90 6.12 2.39
C ILE A 134 -22.48 5.09 1.39
N ALA A 135 -23.77 5.13 1.12
CA ALA A 135 -24.42 4.21 0.19
C ALA A 135 -23.84 4.34 -1.25
N GLN A 136 -23.56 5.56 -1.70
CA GLN A 136 -22.92 5.79 -3.00
C GLN A 136 -21.49 5.25 -3.07
N LEU A 137 -20.67 5.48 -2.04
CA LEU A 137 -19.30 4.97 -1.96
C LEU A 137 -19.26 3.43 -1.94
N VAL A 138 -20.23 2.79 -1.28
CA VAL A 138 -20.33 1.34 -1.24
C VAL A 138 -20.79 0.78 -2.58
N ALA A 139 -21.74 1.43 -3.24
CA ALA A 139 -22.25 1.01 -4.55
C ALA A 139 -21.25 1.22 -5.68
N ASP A 140 -20.54 2.36 -5.65
CA ASP A 140 -19.51 2.72 -6.62
C ASP A 140 -18.31 3.42 -5.92
N PRO A 141 -17.22 2.72 -5.70
CA PRO A 141 -16.00 3.33 -5.12
C PRO A 141 -15.47 4.53 -5.92
N ALA A 142 -15.75 4.62 -7.23
CA ALA A 142 -15.30 5.75 -8.05
C ALA A 142 -15.95 7.07 -7.65
N TYR A 143 -17.07 7.04 -6.91
CA TYR A 143 -17.69 8.24 -6.35
C TYR A 143 -16.71 9.06 -5.50
N ALA A 144 -15.73 8.41 -4.86
CA ALA A 144 -14.70 9.08 -4.06
C ALA A 144 -13.83 10.05 -4.87
N VAL A 145 -13.69 9.85 -6.17
CA VAL A 145 -12.90 10.70 -7.07
C VAL A 145 -13.55 12.09 -7.26
N GLY A 146 -14.86 12.20 -7.05
CA GLY A 146 -15.60 13.45 -7.18
C GLY A 146 -15.40 14.46 -6.02
N PHE A 147 -14.81 14.06 -4.91
CA PHE A 147 -14.57 14.98 -3.80
C PHE A 147 -13.41 15.93 -4.09
N LYS A 148 -13.54 17.18 -3.62
CA LYS A 148 -12.43 18.15 -3.69
C LYS A 148 -11.21 17.59 -2.94
N GLY A 149 -10.02 17.72 -3.53
CA GLY A 149 -8.78 17.19 -2.96
C GLY A 149 -8.52 15.71 -3.25
N SER A 150 -9.42 15.02 -3.99
CA SER A 150 -9.18 13.64 -4.42
C SER A 150 -7.95 13.50 -5.31
N ASP A 151 -7.61 14.52 -6.08
CA ASP A 151 -6.44 14.58 -6.96
C ASP A 151 -5.12 14.63 -6.15
N THR A 152 -5.08 15.40 -5.07
CA THR A 152 -3.90 15.44 -4.18
C THR A 152 -3.81 14.20 -3.30
N ALA A 153 -4.93 13.71 -2.78
CA ALA A 153 -4.98 12.45 -2.04
C ALA A 153 -4.55 11.26 -2.93
N ALA A 154 -5.02 11.20 -4.19
CA ALA A 154 -4.58 10.20 -5.17
C ALA A 154 -3.08 10.32 -5.48
N GLY A 155 -2.57 11.55 -5.62
CA GLY A 155 -1.14 11.80 -5.85
C GLY A 155 -0.27 11.23 -4.73
N LEU A 156 -0.65 11.45 -3.46
CA LEU A 156 0.04 10.87 -2.30
C LEU A 156 0.06 9.34 -2.37
N VAL A 157 -1.07 8.71 -2.71
CA VAL A 157 -1.19 7.25 -2.83
C VAL A 157 -0.32 6.72 -3.95
N ILE A 158 -0.40 7.32 -5.16
CA ILE A 158 0.34 6.89 -6.34
C ILE A 158 1.84 6.95 -6.10
N ASP A 159 2.33 8.07 -5.57
CA ASP A 159 3.76 8.27 -5.33
C ASP A 159 4.31 7.33 -4.26
N THR A 160 3.58 7.16 -3.15
CA THR A 160 4.04 6.29 -2.06
C THR A 160 4.08 4.83 -2.47
N LEU A 161 2.97 4.29 -2.99
CA LEU A 161 2.91 2.90 -3.43
C LEU A 161 3.82 2.63 -4.62
N GLY A 162 3.91 3.58 -5.56
CA GLY A 162 4.80 3.50 -6.72
C GLY A 162 6.26 3.43 -6.32
N ALA A 163 6.69 4.24 -5.36
CA ALA A 163 8.06 4.22 -4.83
C ALA A 163 8.38 2.89 -4.10
N GLU A 164 7.45 2.37 -3.31
CA GLU A 164 7.62 1.06 -2.64
C GLU A 164 7.70 -0.08 -3.66
N GLY A 165 6.83 -0.11 -4.67
CA GLY A 165 6.86 -1.09 -5.75
C GLY A 165 8.18 -1.00 -6.55
N LEU A 166 8.63 0.21 -6.87
CA LEU A 166 9.87 0.45 -7.59
C LEU A 166 11.10 -0.01 -6.79
N LYS A 167 11.11 0.19 -5.47
CA LYS A 167 12.19 -0.29 -4.60
C LYS A 167 12.33 -1.81 -4.68
N VAL A 168 11.22 -2.55 -4.54
CA VAL A 168 11.23 -4.02 -4.62
C VAL A 168 11.57 -4.50 -6.03
N TYR A 169 11.03 -3.86 -7.06
CA TYR A 169 11.35 -4.16 -8.46
C TYR A 169 12.85 -3.98 -8.74
N THR A 170 13.46 -2.89 -8.28
CA THR A 170 14.88 -2.59 -8.46
C THR A 170 15.76 -3.58 -7.70
N ALA A 171 15.39 -3.94 -6.46
CA ALA A 171 16.07 -5.01 -5.72
C ALA A 171 15.99 -6.35 -6.51
N GLY A 172 14.84 -6.65 -7.10
CA GLY A 172 14.65 -7.83 -7.96
C GLY A 172 15.57 -7.83 -9.17
N LYS A 173 15.74 -6.69 -9.84
CA LYS A 173 16.70 -6.55 -10.96
C LYS A 173 18.13 -6.85 -10.52
N ALA A 174 18.55 -6.30 -9.38
CA ALA A 174 19.88 -6.55 -8.84
C ALA A 174 20.08 -8.02 -8.46
N VAL A 175 19.10 -8.67 -7.84
CA VAL A 175 19.13 -10.09 -7.52
C VAL A 175 19.13 -10.95 -8.79
N LYS A 176 18.32 -10.61 -9.80
CA LYS A 176 18.34 -11.30 -11.09
C LYS A 176 19.70 -11.19 -11.77
N GLN A 177 20.32 -10.01 -11.75
CA GLN A 177 21.68 -9.83 -12.27
C GLN A 177 22.69 -10.67 -11.50
N ALA A 178 22.59 -10.73 -10.18
CA ALA A 178 23.46 -11.57 -9.35
C ALA A 178 23.39 -13.07 -9.76
N ALA A 179 22.25 -13.55 -10.26
CA ALA A 179 22.17 -14.93 -10.77
C ALA A 179 23.16 -15.19 -11.91
N TYR A 180 23.37 -14.23 -12.79
CA TYR A 180 24.37 -14.33 -13.88
C TYR A 180 25.79 -14.15 -13.36
N ASP A 181 26.00 -13.25 -12.42
CA ASP A 181 27.32 -12.93 -11.86
C ASP A 181 27.91 -14.14 -11.11
N VAL A 182 27.07 -14.87 -10.35
CA VAL A 182 27.53 -16.03 -9.56
C VAL A 182 27.64 -17.33 -10.36
N GLN A 183 27.18 -17.39 -11.62
CA GLN A 183 27.22 -18.63 -12.43
C GLN A 183 28.61 -19.23 -12.57
N HIS A 184 29.68 -18.44 -12.46
CA HIS A 184 31.07 -18.91 -12.55
C HIS A 184 31.60 -19.45 -11.23
N SER A 185 30.96 -19.18 -10.12
CA SER A 185 31.36 -19.63 -8.78
C SER A 185 31.05 -21.14 -8.60
N SER A 186 31.96 -21.89 -8.01
CA SER A 186 31.79 -23.31 -7.80
C SER A 186 30.58 -23.65 -6.90
N TRP A 187 30.37 -22.89 -5.85
CA TRP A 187 29.28 -23.10 -4.92
C TRP A 187 27.91 -22.92 -5.58
N SER A 188 27.77 -22.00 -6.54
CA SER A 188 26.49 -21.69 -7.19
C SER A 188 26.04 -22.75 -8.18
N LYS A 189 26.99 -23.54 -8.71
CA LYS A 189 26.75 -24.66 -9.62
C LYS A 189 26.30 -25.94 -8.89
N ALA A 190 26.52 -26.00 -7.59
CA ALA A 190 26.05 -27.12 -6.78
C ALA A 190 24.52 -27.20 -6.83
N SER A 191 24.02 -28.45 -6.86
CA SER A 191 22.57 -28.68 -6.81
C SER A 191 22.02 -28.30 -5.44
N VAL A 192 20.86 -27.65 -5.45
CA VAL A 192 20.11 -27.38 -4.24
C VAL A 192 19.69 -28.69 -3.59
N GLN A 193 20.01 -28.84 -2.31
CA GLN A 193 19.56 -29.96 -1.52
C GLN A 193 18.07 -29.82 -1.23
N ASP A 194 17.35 -30.92 -1.10
CA ASP A 194 15.92 -30.97 -0.79
C ASP A 194 15.08 -30.00 -1.63
N ARG A 195 15.13 -30.10 -2.93
CA ARG A 195 14.39 -29.24 -3.88
C ARG A 195 12.88 -29.30 -3.67
N ASP A 196 12.35 -30.50 -3.36
CA ASP A 196 10.92 -30.68 -3.13
C ASP A 196 10.48 -30.04 -1.81
N GLY A 197 11.26 -30.17 -0.75
CA GLY A 197 11.02 -29.47 0.53
C GLY A 197 11.08 -27.95 0.38
N ARG A 198 12.02 -27.41 -0.38
CA ARG A 198 12.10 -25.99 -0.73
C ARG A 198 10.82 -25.50 -1.43
N LEU A 199 10.33 -26.23 -2.45
CA LEU A 199 9.12 -25.90 -3.16
C LEU A 199 7.88 -26.00 -2.25
N ALA A 200 7.80 -27.07 -1.44
CA ALA A 200 6.73 -27.24 -0.46
C ALA A 200 6.71 -26.09 0.56
N TYR A 201 7.88 -25.72 1.08
CA TYR A 201 8.03 -24.57 1.97
C TYR A 201 7.53 -23.27 1.33
N ALA A 202 7.96 -22.97 0.07
CA ALA A 202 7.52 -21.78 -0.63
C ALA A 202 5.99 -21.72 -0.79
N LYS A 203 5.35 -22.83 -1.14
CA LYS A 203 3.89 -22.94 -1.24
C LYS A 203 3.20 -22.71 0.11
N THR A 204 3.68 -23.37 1.16
CA THR A 204 3.12 -23.24 2.52
C THR A 204 3.20 -21.81 3.03
N MET A 205 4.38 -21.19 2.96
CA MET A 205 4.57 -19.82 3.44
C MET A 205 3.79 -18.78 2.64
N SER A 206 3.56 -19.07 1.36
CA SER A 206 2.76 -18.19 0.49
C SER A 206 1.24 -18.24 0.77
N ALA A 207 0.79 -19.19 1.57
CA ALA A 207 -0.61 -19.35 1.97
C ALA A 207 -0.88 -18.84 3.40
N ILE A 208 0.17 -18.48 4.14
CA ILE A 208 0.05 -18.02 5.53
C ILE A 208 0.00 -16.49 5.54
N PRO A 209 -1.08 -15.89 6.08
CA PRO A 209 -1.15 -14.45 6.27
C PRO A 209 -0.02 -13.95 7.19
N ALA A 210 0.63 -12.87 6.80
CA ALA A 210 1.62 -12.20 7.63
C ALA A 210 0.94 -11.33 8.70
N LEU A 211 1.58 -11.21 9.85
CA LEU A 211 1.14 -10.29 10.91
C LEU A 211 1.76 -8.91 10.70
N GLY A 212 1.02 -7.87 11.07
CA GLY A 212 1.52 -6.51 11.18
C GLY A 212 2.54 -6.38 12.33
N ASP A 213 3.45 -5.45 12.20
CA ASP A 213 4.32 -5.04 13.32
C ASP A 213 3.53 -4.17 14.30
N THR A 214 3.58 -4.49 15.58
CA THR A 214 2.76 -3.81 16.60
C THR A 214 3.04 -2.31 16.68
N SER A 215 4.30 -1.89 16.53
CA SER A 215 4.68 -0.48 16.57
C SER A 215 4.23 0.27 15.31
N ASP A 216 4.30 -0.39 14.14
CA ASP A 216 3.84 0.16 12.88
C ASP A 216 2.30 0.23 12.84
N VAL A 217 1.59 -0.77 13.37
CA VAL A 217 0.14 -0.74 13.54
C VAL A 217 -0.27 0.47 14.40
N ALA A 218 0.38 0.69 15.53
CA ALA A 218 0.08 1.85 16.38
C ALA A 218 0.34 3.19 15.68
N ALA A 219 1.44 3.30 14.92
CA ALA A 219 1.76 4.50 14.15
C ALA A 219 0.73 4.75 13.03
N LEU A 220 0.33 3.71 12.28
CA LEU A 220 -0.70 3.82 11.24
C LEU A 220 -2.08 4.15 11.82
N GLN A 221 -2.41 3.63 13.01
CA GLN A 221 -3.65 3.98 13.70
C GLN A 221 -3.69 5.47 14.03
N GLN A 222 -2.61 6.02 14.58
CA GLN A 222 -2.50 7.44 14.88
C GLN A 222 -2.56 8.29 13.60
N ALA A 223 -1.91 7.84 12.52
CA ALA A 223 -1.94 8.51 11.24
C ALA A 223 -3.37 8.53 10.65
N SER A 224 -4.12 7.43 10.76
CA SER A 224 -5.46 7.31 10.19
C SER A 224 -6.48 8.28 10.80
N VAL A 225 -6.27 8.69 12.04
CA VAL A 225 -7.13 9.67 12.74
C VAL A 225 -6.54 11.09 12.77
N GLY A 226 -5.41 11.30 12.10
CA GLY A 226 -4.72 12.59 12.03
C GLY A 226 -3.98 13.02 13.30
N ALA A 227 -3.80 12.09 14.27
CA ALA A 227 -3.10 12.40 15.52
C ALA A 227 -1.57 12.49 15.31
N GLN A 228 -1.02 11.67 14.41
CA GLN A 228 0.39 11.70 14.03
C GLN A 228 0.52 11.45 12.53
N PRO A 229 0.59 12.52 11.70
CA PRO A 229 0.59 12.38 10.24
C PRO A 229 1.86 11.70 9.72
N LEU A 230 1.72 10.99 8.60
CA LEU A 230 2.84 10.45 7.85
C LEU A 230 3.61 11.60 7.17
N SER A 231 4.95 11.48 7.11
CA SER A 231 5.79 12.44 6.40
C SER A 231 5.73 12.18 4.89
N LEU A 232 4.68 12.69 4.23
CA LEU A 232 4.45 12.55 2.80
C LEU A 232 4.60 13.90 2.09
N THR A 233 5.07 13.89 0.85
CA THR A 233 5.16 15.10 0.02
C THR A 233 3.91 15.21 -0.84
N PRO A 234 3.07 16.24 -0.67
CA PRO A 234 1.87 16.43 -1.48
C PRO A 234 2.21 16.65 -2.96
N ARG A 235 1.48 15.94 -3.82
CA ARG A 235 1.50 16.14 -5.26
C ARG A 235 0.11 15.83 -5.83
N SER A 236 -0.40 16.66 -6.72
CA SER A 236 -1.64 16.39 -7.44
C SER A 236 -1.38 15.42 -8.60
N ALA A 237 -2.30 14.50 -8.81
CA ALA A 237 -2.29 13.55 -9.93
C ALA A 237 -3.59 13.68 -10.73
N SER A 238 -3.48 13.57 -12.06
CA SER A 238 -4.65 13.55 -12.94
C SER A 238 -5.13 12.13 -13.16
N GLY A 239 -6.46 11.93 -13.23
CA GLY A 239 -7.05 10.64 -13.61
C GLY A 239 -6.81 10.29 -15.10
N PRO A 240 -7.15 9.06 -15.52
CA PRO A 240 -7.84 8.05 -14.72
C PRO A 240 -6.93 7.35 -13.69
N TYR A 241 -7.47 7.11 -12.50
CA TYR A 241 -6.74 6.41 -11.44
C TYR A 241 -6.89 4.90 -11.54
N SER A 242 -5.93 4.17 -10.99
CA SER A 242 -6.01 2.71 -10.88
C SER A 242 -7.15 2.28 -9.95
N PRO A 243 -7.71 1.06 -10.12
CA PRO A 243 -8.75 0.56 -9.23
C PRO A 243 -8.33 0.53 -7.76
N VAL A 244 -7.06 0.26 -7.45
CA VAL A 244 -6.56 0.25 -6.06
C VAL A 244 -6.56 1.65 -5.47
N VAL A 245 -6.15 2.66 -6.22
CA VAL A 245 -6.19 4.07 -5.77
C VAL A 245 -7.63 4.50 -5.52
N ILE A 246 -8.55 4.23 -6.46
CA ILE A 246 -9.98 4.55 -6.32
C ILE A 246 -10.56 3.92 -5.05
N ARG A 247 -10.28 2.64 -4.80
CA ARG A 247 -10.76 1.91 -3.62
C ARG A 247 -10.13 2.42 -2.33
N GLY A 248 -8.84 2.78 -2.36
CA GLY A 248 -8.17 3.44 -1.24
C GLY A 248 -8.84 4.77 -0.87
N LEU A 249 -9.14 5.61 -1.87
CA LEU A 249 -9.91 6.87 -1.66
C LEU A 249 -11.31 6.59 -1.10
N ALA A 250 -12.01 5.58 -1.61
CA ALA A 250 -13.36 5.23 -1.13
C ALA A 250 -13.35 4.76 0.33
N VAL A 251 -12.38 3.91 0.72
CA VAL A 251 -12.23 3.47 2.12
C VAL A 251 -11.84 4.65 3.02
N ALA A 252 -10.97 5.56 2.56
CA ALA A 252 -10.62 6.77 3.28
C ALA A 252 -11.85 7.70 3.48
N ALA A 253 -12.69 7.83 2.46
CA ALA A 253 -13.94 8.59 2.56
C ALA A 253 -14.92 7.94 3.54
N LEU A 254 -15.09 6.62 3.50
CA LEU A 254 -15.89 5.88 4.48
C LEU A 254 -15.36 6.07 5.90
N ALA A 255 -14.03 6.03 6.08
CA ALA A 255 -13.39 6.29 7.37
C ALA A 255 -13.64 7.72 7.87
N ALA A 256 -13.54 8.71 6.99
CA ALA A 256 -13.81 10.12 7.31
C ALA A 256 -15.28 10.38 7.70
N LEU A 257 -16.21 9.55 7.20
CA LEU A 257 -17.63 9.55 7.57
C LEU A 257 -17.94 8.72 8.82
N GLY A 258 -16.93 8.08 9.44
CA GLY A 258 -17.12 7.20 10.60
C GLY A 258 -17.78 5.85 10.24
N ALA A 259 -17.63 5.38 9.00
CA ALA A 259 -18.26 4.17 8.48
C ALA A 259 -17.26 3.07 8.09
N ALA A 260 -15.99 3.19 8.51
CA ALA A 260 -14.96 2.19 8.22
C ALA A 260 -14.40 1.50 9.48
N GLY A 261 -15.18 1.41 10.55
CA GLY A 261 -14.84 0.65 11.75
C GLY A 261 -14.98 -0.86 11.60
N ASP A 262 -14.61 -1.60 12.63
CA ASP A 262 -14.61 -3.08 12.63
C ASP A 262 -16.01 -3.66 12.40
N GLU A 263 -17.05 -2.96 12.81
CA GLU A 263 -18.46 -3.33 12.61
C GLU A 263 -18.88 -3.34 11.13
N ASN A 264 -18.18 -2.58 10.28
CA ASN A 264 -18.46 -2.46 8.84
C ASN A 264 -17.46 -3.26 7.98
N LEU A 265 -16.57 -4.05 8.58
CA LEU A 265 -15.49 -4.75 7.89
C LEU A 265 -15.95 -5.54 6.66
N PRO A 266 -17.05 -6.34 6.67
CA PRO A 266 -17.49 -7.06 5.48
C PRO A 266 -17.85 -6.14 4.30
N THR A 267 -18.48 -5.00 4.57
CA THR A 267 -18.81 -4.00 3.54
C THR A 267 -17.56 -3.36 2.96
N ILE A 268 -16.58 -3.03 3.83
CA ILE A 268 -15.31 -2.45 3.39
C ILE A 268 -14.51 -3.44 2.55
N GLU A 269 -14.48 -4.71 2.92
CA GLU A 269 -13.82 -5.77 2.14
C GLU A 269 -14.43 -5.91 0.74
N ALA A 270 -15.75 -5.77 0.60
CA ALA A 270 -16.42 -5.75 -0.70
C ALA A 270 -16.01 -4.52 -1.53
N VAL A 271 -15.90 -3.33 -0.93
CA VAL A 271 -15.40 -2.11 -1.57
C VAL A 271 -13.95 -2.28 -2.02
N MET A 272 -13.12 -2.96 -1.23
CA MET A 272 -11.69 -3.18 -1.50
C MET A 272 -11.41 -4.26 -2.54
N ALA A 273 -12.38 -5.12 -2.89
CA ALA A 273 -12.17 -6.26 -3.79
C ALA A 273 -11.73 -5.80 -5.20
N GLU A 274 -10.54 -6.21 -5.63
CA GLU A 274 -9.98 -5.86 -6.94
C GLU A 274 -9.33 -7.09 -7.60
N PRO A 275 -10.03 -7.73 -8.57
CA PRO A 275 -9.61 -9.03 -9.12
C PRO A 275 -8.37 -8.97 -10.01
N ASN A 276 -8.11 -7.86 -10.72
CA ASN A 276 -7.01 -7.79 -11.68
C ASN A 276 -5.65 -7.73 -10.97
N SER A 277 -5.53 -6.93 -9.89
CA SER A 277 -4.31 -6.88 -9.08
C SER A 277 -4.11 -8.18 -8.29
N ALA A 278 -5.20 -8.83 -7.83
CA ALA A 278 -5.15 -10.15 -7.23
C ALA A 278 -4.59 -11.19 -8.22
N MET A 279 -5.03 -11.16 -9.48
CA MET A 279 -4.53 -12.03 -10.54
C MET A 279 -3.01 -11.80 -10.77
N CYS A 280 -2.55 -10.54 -10.81
CA CYS A 280 -1.14 -10.22 -10.98
C CYS A 280 -0.27 -10.89 -9.90
N LEU A 281 -0.62 -10.73 -8.62
CA LEU A 281 0.12 -11.32 -7.50
C LEU A 281 0.06 -12.85 -7.49
N ASN A 282 -1.09 -13.44 -7.81
CA ASN A 282 -1.24 -14.89 -7.93
C ASN A 282 -0.38 -15.46 -9.07
N MET A 283 -0.32 -14.78 -10.21
CA MET A 283 0.54 -15.19 -11.33
C MET A 283 2.02 -15.12 -10.96
N GLY A 284 2.47 -14.11 -10.23
CA GLY A 284 3.84 -14.05 -9.70
C GLY A 284 4.18 -15.27 -8.83
N LYS A 285 3.27 -15.67 -7.94
CA LYS A 285 3.44 -16.89 -7.14
C LYS A 285 3.49 -18.17 -8.00
N LEU A 286 2.61 -18.28 -8.96
CA LEU A 286 2.58 -19.44 -9.85
C LEU A 286 3.87 -19.56 -10.67
N ASN A 287 4.36 -18.45 -11.23
CA ASN A 287 5.63 -18.36 -11.94
C ASN A 287 6.80 -18.80 -11.03
N LEU A 288 6.80 -18.33 -9.78
CA LEU A 288 7.80 -18.74 -8.78
C LEU A 288 7.78 -20.26 -8.56
N TYR A 289 6.60 -20.86 -8.38
CA TYR A 289 6.50 -22.30 -8.14
C TYR A 289 6.98 -23.10 -9.34
N GLN A 290 6.68 -22.68 -10.56
CA GLN A 290 7.18 -23.29 -11.78
C GLN A 290 8.71 -23.16 -11.88
N CYS A 291 9.25 -21.97 -11.60
CA CYS A 291 10.69 -21.73 -11.59
C CYS A 291 11.41 -22.65 -10.58
N LEU A 292 10.94 -22.69 -9.33
CA LEU A 292 11.52 -23.52 -8.27
C LEU A 292 11.39 -25.03 -8.56
N ALA A 293 10.32 -25.47 -9.24
CA ALA A 293 10.13 -26.87 -9.60
C ALA A 293 11.20 -27.39 -10.57
N VAL A 294 11.67 -26.54 -11.48
CA VAL A 294 12.64 -26.93 -12.51
C VAL A 294 14.07 -26.58 -12.13
N SER A 295 14.31 -25.57 -11.33
CA SER A 295 15.64 -25.10 -10.94
C SER A 295 16.42 -26.19 -10.18
N LYS A 296 17.70 -26.35 -10.51
CA LYS A 296 18.61 -27.37 -9.92
C LYS A 296 19.78 -26.72 -9.20
N PRO A 297 20.67 -25.97 -9.86
CA PRO A 297 21.78 -25.29 -9.18
C PRO A 297 21.31 -24.04 -8.44
N HIS A 298 22.11 -23.62 -7.48
CA HIS A 298 21.78 -22.47 -6.62
C HIS A 298 21.60 -21.16 -7.40
N TYR A 299 22.33 -20.91 -8.49
CA TYR A 299 22.16 -19.69 -9.28
C TYR A 299 20.79 -19.58 -9.95
N GLU A 300 20.13 -20.71 -10.25
CA GLU A 300 18.74 -20.69 -10.77
C GLU A 300 17.76 -20.27 -9.69
N ASP A 301 17.99 -20.62 -8.44
CA ASP A 301 17.18 -20.12 -7.32
C ASP A 301 17.35 -18.61 -7.11
N VAL A 302 18.57 -18.07 -7.31
CA VAL A 302 18.79 -16.62 -7.32
C VAL A 302 17.97 -15.96 -8.42
N PHE A 303 17.92 -16.56 -9.61
CA PHE A 303 17.08 -16.07 -10.72
C PHE A 303 15.59 -16.11 -10.36
N CYS A 304 15.09 -17.24 -9.82
CA CYS A 304 13.70 -17.37 -9.39
C CYS A 304 13.32 -16.31 -8.33
N LEU A 305 14.20 -16.06 -7.37
CA LEU A 305 14.05 -15.03 -6.35
C LEU A 305 13.97 -13.63 -6.97
N GLY A 306 14.94 -13.28 -7.82
CA GLY A 306 14.99 -11.96 -8.45
C GLY A 306 13.79 -11.70 -9.37
N GLN A 307 13.52 -12.64 -10.29
CA GLN A 307 12.46 -12.47 -11.29
C GLN A 307 11.07 -12.60 -10.68
N HIS A 308 10.76 -13.74 -10.04
CA HIS A 308 9.37 -14.08 -9.71
C HIS A 308 8.94 -13.70 -8.29
N VAL A 309 9.88 -13.50 -7.37
CA VAL A 309 9.54 -12.99 -6.04
C VAL A 309 9.57 -11.46 -6.03
N LEU A 310 10.67 -10.85 -6.46
CA LEU A 310 10.88 -9.42 -6.29
C LEU A 310 10.35 -8.60 -7.47
N MET A 311 10.81 -8.90 -8.71
CA MET A 311 10.39 -8.12 -9.88
C MET A 311 8.89 -8.25 -10.14
N ASP A 312 8.33 -9.46 -10.17
CA ASP A 312 6.90 -9.66 -10.45
C ASP A 312 6.04 -8.98 -9.36
N THR A 313 6.39 -9.11 -8.07
CA THR A 313 5.66 -8.44 -6.98
C THR A 313 5.78 -6.92 -7.06
N GLY A 314 7.00 -6.39 -7.23
CA GLY A 314 7.22 -4.96 -7.39
C GLY A 314 6.45 -4.38 -8.58
N GLN A 315 6.45 -5.09 -9.72
CA GLN A 315 5.67 -4.72 -10.90
C GLN A 315 4.16 -4.70 -10.63
N CYS A 316 3.63 -5.69 -9.90
CA CYS A 316 2.21 -5.71 -9.53
C CYS A 316 1.83 -4.51 -8.67
N VAL A 317 2.69 -4.11 -7.71
CA VAL A 317 2.45 -2.93 -6.86
C VAL A 317 2.55 -1.62 -7.65
N ILE A 318 3.55 -1.48 -8.56
CA ILE A 318 3.65 -0.31 -9.45
C ILE A 318 2.39 -0.17 -10.30
N LYS A 319 1.91 -1.26 -10.92
CA LYS A 319 0.67 -1.25 -11.69
C LYS A 319 -0.55 -0.92 -10.83
N ALA A 320 -0.62 -1.50 -9.62
CA ALA A 320 -1.71 -1.24 -8.68
C ALA A 320 -1.73 0.23 -8.23
N SER A 321 -0.58 0.88 -8.07
CA SER A 321 -0.51 2.32 -7.77
C SER A 321 -0.90 3.22 -8.95
N GLY A 322 -0.88 2.71 -10.18
CA GLY A 322 -1.05 3.53 -11.38
C GLY A 322 0.21 4.31 -11.80
N SER A 323 1.34 4.05 -11.14
CA SER A 323 2.62 4.65 -11.52
C SER A 323 3.14 4.07 -12.86
N PRO A 324 3.88 4.85 -13.66
CA PRO A 324 4.48 4.34 -14.87
C PRO A 324 5.52 3.25 -14.55
N MET A 325 5.55 2.22 -15.39
CA MET A 325 6.58 1.19 -15.30
C MET A 325 7.95 1.78 -15.67
N PRO A 326 9.02 1.36 -14.98
CA PRO A 326 10.38 1.73 -15.37
C PRO A 326 10.67 1.34 -16.82
N VAL A 327 11.20 2.27 -17.60
CA VAL A 327 11.65 2.00 -18.97
C VAL A 327 12.98 1.25 -18.89
N GLU A 328 13.01 0.02 -19.41
CA GLU A 328 14.24 -0.74 -19.53
C GLU A 328 15.08 -0.16 -20.69
N PRO A 329 16.39 0.10 -20.46
CA PRO A 329 17.27 0.44 -21.57
C PRO A 329 17.28 -0.70 -22.59
N PRO A 330 17.38 -0.40 -23.90
CA PRO A 330 17.49 -1.45 -24.90
C PRO A 330 18.72 -2.32 -24.58
N PRO A 331 18.62 -3.64 -24.79
CA PRO A 331 19.76 -4.53 -24.57
C PRO A 331 20.94 -4.05 -25.44
N PRO A 332 22.18 -4.07 -24.90
CA PRO A 332 23.34 -3.71 -25.67
C PRO A 332 23.37 -4.52 -26.98
N PRO A 333 23.82 -3.93 -28.11
CA PRO A 333 23.94 -4.65 -29.36
C PRO A 333 24.70 -5.94 -29.11
N ARG A 334 24.10 -7.06 -29.52
CA ARG A 334 24.77 -8.35 -29.41
C ARG A 334 26.03 -8.27 -30.26
N ALA A 335 27.19 -8.33 -29.62
CA ALA A 335 28.46 -8.45 -30.35
C ALA A 335 28.33 -9.66 -31.28
N LEU A 336 28.31 -9.41 -32.57
CA LEU A 336 28.35 -10.51 -33.53
C LEU A 336 29.66 -11.26 -33.27
N PRO A 337 29.65 -12.60 -33.21
CA PRO A 337 30.86 -13.35 -33.07
C PRO A 337 31.82 -12.89 -34.19
N GLU A 338 32.97 -12.39 -33.79
CA GLU A 338 34.04 -12.01 -34.71
C GLU A 338 34.28 -13.20 -35.63
N LYS A 339 34.05 -13.02 -36.92
CA LYS A 339 34.31 -14.07 -37.92
C LYS A 339 35.80 -14.37 -37.81
N THR A 340 36.13 -15.45 -37.10
CA THR A 340 37.49 -16.02 -37.10
C THR A 340 37.78 -16.27 -38.58
N SER A 341 38.61 -15.43 -39.17
CA SER A 341 39.12 -15.63 -40.50
C SER A 341 39.92 -16.94 -40.51
N ILE A 342 39.28 -18.01 -41.04
CA ILE A 342 40.00 -19.26 -41.29
C ILE A 342 41.04 -18.90 -42.36
N SER A 343 42.28 -18.73 -41.92
CA SER A 343 43.45 -18.65 -42.79
C SER A 343 43.46 -19.88 -43.65
N GLN A 344 43.20 -19.71 -44.95
CA GLN A 344 43.44 -20.75 -45.94
C GLN A 344 44.95 -20.96 -46.04
N GLY A 345 45.48 -21.88 -45.22
CA GLY A 345 46.78 -22.46 -45.42
C GLY A 345 46.71 -23.48 -46.55
N GLY A 346 47.26 -23.10 -47.73
CA GLY A 346 47.40 -24.00 -48.86
C GLY A 346 48.33 -25.16 -48.54
N GLY A 347 47.88 -26.35 -48.86
CA GLY A 347 48.66 -27.62 -48.79
C GLY A 347 48.09 -28.64 -49.76
N ALA A 348 48.69 -28.73 -50.96
CA ALA A 348 48.41 -29.70 -51.96
C ALA A 348 48.74 -31.13 -51.46
N GLY A 349 47.85 -32.11 -51.71
CA GLY A 349 48.11 -33.51 -51.45
C GLY A 349 46.97 -34.40 -52.04
N ARG A 350 47.20 -34.87 -53.28
CA ARG A 350 46.43 -35.94 -53.94
C ARG A 350 46.29 -37.17 -53.03
N ASN A 351 45.09 -37.79 -52.97
CA ASN A 351 44.92 -39.16 -53.42
C ASN A 351 43.45 -39.57 -53.52
N SER A 352 43.12 -40.07 -54.69
CA SER A 352 41.90 -40.77 -55.04
C SER A 352 41.83 -42.14 -54.33
N ARG A 353 40.66 -42.62 -53.94
CA ARG A 353 40.06 -43.92 -54.36
C ARG A 353 38.83 -44.26 -53.49
N ASN A 354 37.82 -44.68 -54.28
CA ASN A 354 36.76 -45.63 -53.98
C ASN A 354 35.46 -45.20 -53.34
N ALA A 355 34.56 -44.91 -54.27
CA ALA A 355 33.13 -45.00 -54.07
C ALA A 355 32.70 -46.44 -53.75
N LYS A 356 31.84 -46.66 -52.81
CA LYS A 356 30.95 -47.84 -52.78
C LYS A 356 29.54 -47.38 -52.39
N ALA A 357 28.67 -47.49 -53.36
CA ALA A 357 27.23 -47.35 -53.27
C ALA A 357 26.66 -48.45 -52.35
N ALA A 358 25.73 -48.06 -51.47
CA ALA A 358 24.83 -48.98 -50.81
C ALA A 358 23.39 -48.51 -50.93
N THR A 359 22.64 -49.28 -51.63
CA THR A 359 21.24 -49.23 -52.03
C THR A 359 20.25 -49.16 -50.88
N LYS A 360 19.23 -48.32 -51.06
CA LYS A 360 17.97 -48.27 -50.28
C LYS A 360 17.14 -49.53 -50.54
N LYS A 361 16.52 -50.06 -49.47
CA LYS A 361 15.34 -50.94 -49.55
C LYS A 361 14.18 -50.30 -48.84
N PRO A 362 12.96 -50.37 -49.38
CA PRO A 362 11.76 -49.78 -48.73
C PRO A 362 11.13 -50.81 -47.78
N VAL A 363 10.55 -50.31 -46.69
CA VAL A 363 9.73 -51.09 -45.77
C VAL A 363 8.27 -50.70 -45.98
N THR A 364 7.50 -51.71 -46.36
CA THR A 364 6.05 -51.72 -46.50
C THR A 364 5.32 -51.74 -45.17
N LYS A 365 4.16 -51.10 -45.14
CA LYS A 365 3.13 -51.14 -44.08
C LYS A 365 2.57 -52.55 -43.85
N LYS A 366 2.33 -52.84 -42.61
CA LYS A 366 1.10 -53.50 -42.11
C LYS A 366 0.74 -52.90 -40.76
#